data_21d6e99d00945a58c01d1f29997be1e3
#
_entry.id   21d6e99d00945a58c01d1f29997be1e3
#
_cell.length_a   1.000
_cell.length_b   1.000
_cell.length_c   1.000
_cell.angle_alpha   90.00
_cell.angle_beta   90.00
_cell.angle_gamma   90.00
#
_symmetry.space_group_name_H-M   'P 1'
#
loop_
_entity.id
_entity.type
_entity.pdbx_description
1 polymer ?
#
loop_
_entity_poly.entity_id
_entity_poly.type
_entity_poly.pdbx_seq_one_letter_code
_entity_poly.pdbx_strand_id
1 'polypeptide(L)'
;MDIESPKVTADKSQQEMFNFLTKVENYEQLMPESKEVFEVRDEKTFVFGLKGMPVIKLEIQETIEPELVVLGSTSDKFDFKLKAHIEALNENQSEVKMEFNGE
;
A
#
# COMPACT_ATOMS: atom_id res chain seq x y z
N MET A 1 0.31 -13.15 11.49
CA MET A 1 -0.60 -12.17 12.12
C MET A 1 -1.27 -11.35 11.05
N ASP A 2 -2.57 -11.25 11.10
CA ASP A 2 -3.34 -10.49 10.13
C ASP A 2 -3.90 -9.24 10.78
N ILE A 3 -3.61 -8.09 10.18
CA ILE A 3 -4.07 -6.79 10.68
C ILE A 3 -4.82 -6.09 9.56
N GLU A 4 -6.00 -5.59 9.88
CA GLU A 4 -6.79 -4.82 8.94
C GLU A 4 -6.88 -3.38 9.42
N SER A 5 -6.69 -2.44 8.49
CA SER A 5 -6.88 -1.04 8.81
C SER A 5 -8.37 -0.69 8.75
N PRO A 6 -8.79 0.40 9.38
CA PRO A 6 -10.13 0.93 9.17
C PRO A 6 -10.31 1.29 7.69
N LYS A 7 -11.54 1.26 7.23
CA LYS A 7 -11.85 1.70 5.87
C LYS A 7 -11.74 3.22 5.79
N VAL A 8 -11.13 3.70 4.75
CA VAL A 8 -10.93 5.14 4.53
C VAL A 8 -11.63 5.55 3.24
N THR A 9 -12.47 6.57 3.31
CA THR A 9 -13.15 7.09 2.13
C THR A 9 -12.24 8.09 1.43
N ALA A 10 -12.05 7.93 0.13
CA ALA A 10 -11.25 8.83 -0.68
C ALA A 10 -12.15 9.58 -1.67
N ASP A 11 -11.86 10.86 -1.88
CA ASP A 11 -12.57 11.68 -2.86
C ASP A 11 -12.01 11.46 -4.27
N LYS A 12 -11.89 10.20 -4.64
CA LYS A 12 -11.40 9.75 -5.93
C LYS A 12 -12.20 8.54 -6.34
N SER A 13 -12.42 8.39 -7.64
CA SER A 13 -13.10 7.21 -8.15
C SER A 13 -12.25 5.96 -7.87
N GLN A 14 -12.89 4.80 -7.99
CA GLN A 14 -12.19 3.54 -7.81
C GLN A 14 -10.99 3.42 -8.76
N GLN A 15 -11.18 3.80 -10.02
CA GLN A 15 -10.11 3.74 -11.00
C GLN A 15 -8.98 4.72 -10.69
N GLU A 16 -9.32 5.93 -10.28
CA GLU A 16 -8.32 6.93 -9.89
C GLU A 16 -7.51 6.45 -8.68
N MET A 17 -8.19 5.84 -7.71
CA MET A 17 -7.53 5.33 -6.53
C MET A 17 -6.61 4.15 -6.86
N PHE A 18 -7.06 3.29 -7.77
CA PHE A 18 -6.22 2.20 -8.25
C PHE A 18 -4.95 2.74 -8.91
N ASN A 19 -5.11 3.74 -9.79
CA ASN A 19 -3.96 4.36 -10.46
C ASN A 19 -3.01 5.02 -9.46
N PHE A 20 -3.55 5.64 -8.42
CA PHE A 20 -2.76 6.24 -7.35
C PHE A 20 -1.93 5.17 -6.62
N LEU A 21 -2.54 4.04 -6.31
CA LEU A 21 -1.90 2.99 -5.52
C LEU A 21 -0.95 2.10 -6.33
N THR A 22 -0.94 2.22 -7.66
CA THR A 22 0.03 1.50 -8.48
C THR A 22 1.32 2.28 -8.70
N LYS A 23 1.38 3.52 -8.20
CA LYS A 23 2.59 4.34 -8.26
C LYS A 23 3.23 4.35 -6.88
N VAL A 24 4.39 3.73 -6.77
CA VAL A 24 5.03 3.54 -5.46
C VAL A 24 5.38 4.86 -4.78
N GLU A 25 5.70 5.91 -5.53
CA GLU A 25 6.01 7.21 -4.95
C GLU A 25 4.83 7.81 -4.17
N ASN A 26 3.61 7.39 -4.47
CA ASN A 26 2.43 7.90 -3.77
C ASN A 26 2.27 7.32 -2.38
N TYR A 27 2.96 6.23 -2.09
CA TYR A 27 2.89 5.63 -0.75
C TYR A 27 3.53 6.50 0.31
N GLU A 28 4.41 7.40 -0.07
CA GLU A 28 4.99 8.35 0.88
C GLU A 28 3.90 9.21 1.53
N GLN A 29 2.87 9.56 0.76
CA GLN A 29 1.75 10.36 1.27
C GLN A 29 0.88 9.59 2.24
N LEU A 30 0.96 8.27 2.21
CA LEU A 30 0.18 7.38 3.08
C LEU A 30 0.94 6.99 4.34
N MET A 31 2.24 7.29 4.40
CA MET A 31 3.06 6.95 5.55
C MET A 31 2.80 7.91 6.71
N PRO A 32 2.88 7.42 7.96
CA PRO A 32 2.72 8.29 9.12
C PRO A 32 3.90 9.23 9.29
N GLU A 33 3.75 10.22 10.16
CA GLU A 33 4.80 11.19 10.45
C GLU A 33 6.04 10.55 11.08
N SER A 34 5.89 9.36 11.66
CA SER A 34 7.00 8.61 12.22
C SER A 34 7.92 7.99 11.15
N LYS A 35 7.62 8.22 9.89
CA LYS A 35 8.46 7.75 8.79
C LYS A 35 9.84 8.39 8.87
N GLU A 36 10.89 7.56 8.87
CA GLU A 36 12.27 8.03 8.86
C GLU A 36 12.94 7.83 7.51
N VAL A 37 12.51 6.80 6.78
CA VAL A 37 13.08 6.46 5.48
C VAL A 37 11.96 6.20 4.50
N PHE A 38 12.08 6.78 3.32
CA PHE A 38 11.25 6.42 2.18
C PHE A 38 12.06 6.66 0.92
N GLU A 39 12.22 5.62 0.11
CA GLU A 39 13.02 5.71 -1.09
C GLU A 39 12.42 4.84 -2.18
N VAL A 40 12.18 5.42 -3.35
CA VAL A 40 11.70 4.68 -4.51
C VAL A 40 12.88 4.05 -5.21
N ARG A 41 12.85 2.75 -5.42
CA ARG A 41 13.92 2.01 -6.09
C ARG A 41 13.67 1.88 -7.59
N ASP A 42 12.43 1.56 -7.95
CA ASP A 42 12.01 1.47 -9.35
C ASP A 42 10.49 1.67 -9.43
N GLU A 43 9.90 1.40 -10.59
CA GLU A 43 8.48 1.65 -10.80
C GLU A 43 7.55 0.85 -9.88
N LYS A 44 8.04 -0.25 -9.33
CA LYS A 44 7.21 -1.16 -8.53
C LYS A 44 7.75 -1.37 -7.12
N THR A 45 8.90 -0.81 -6.79
CA THR A 45 9.60 -1.14 -5.55
C THR A 45 9.96 0.12 -4.77
N PHE A 46 9.72 0.08 -3.47
CA PHE A 46 10.14 1.16 -2.59
C PHE A 46 10.60 0.60 -1.25
N VAL A 47 11.38 1.40 -0.54
CA VAL A 47 11.89 1.07 0.77
C VAL A 47 11.36 2.08 1.77
N PHE A 48 10.91 1.62 2.91
CA PHE A 48 10.46 2.53 3.97
C PHE A 48 10.90 2.03 5.34
N GLY A 49 11.02 2.97 6.26
CA GLY A 49 11.31 2.64 7.65
C GLY A 49 10.59 3.61 8.56
N LEU A 50 9.94 3.08 9.58
CA LEU A 50 9.29 3.87 10.60
C LEU A 50 10.19 3.93 11.82
N LYS A 51 10.02 4.95 12.65
CA LYS A 51 10.82 5.13 13.85
C LYS A 51 10.72 3.90 14.75
N GLY A 52 11.88 3.34 15.09
CA GLY A 52 11.95 2.17 15.95
C GLY A 52 11.70 0.84 15.25
N MET A 53 11.57 0.85 13.91
CA MET A 53 11.34 -0.36 13.14
C MET A 53 12.43 -0.55 12.07
N PRO A 54 12.68 -1.80 11.66
CA PRO A 54 13.66 -2.03 10.59
C PRO A 54 13.17 -1.48 9.26
N VAL A 55 14.11 -1.21 8.37
CA VAL A 55 13.78 -0.77 7.01
C VAL A 55 13.25 -1.96 6.23
N ILE A 56 12.15 -1.76 5.54
CA ILE A 56 11.44 -2.80 4.81
C ILE A 56 11.34 -2.42 3.33
N LYS A 57 11.58 -3.40 2.47
CA LYS A 57 11.46 -3.21 1.02
C LYS A 57 10.21 -3.91 0.52
N LEU A 58 9.34 -3.16 -0.13
CA LEU A 58 8.09 -3.69 -0.68
C LEU A 58 8.06 -3.52 -2.19
N GLU A 59 7.43 -4.47 -2.87
CA GLU A 59 7.19 -4.33 -4.29
C GLU A 59 5.75 -4.70 -4.62
N ILE A 60 5.23 -4.12 -5.70
CA ILE A 60 3.91 -4.47 -6.20
C ILE A 60 4.03 -5.82 -6.89
N GLN A 61 3.37 -6.83 -6.34
CA GLN A 61 3.46 -8.20 -6.84
C GLN A 61 2.30 -8.59 -7.72
N GLU A 62 1.11 -8.06 -7.43
CA GLU A 62 -0.08 -8.42 -8.17
C GLU A 62 -1.07 -7.26 -8.14
N THR A 63 -1.80 -7.10 -9.22
CA THR A 63 -2.87 -6.11 -9.27
C THR A 63 -4.09 -6.74 -9.95
N ILE A 64 -5.27 -6.38 -9.44
CA ILE A 64 -6.54 -6.74 -10.08
C ILE A 64 -7.26 -5.41 -10.26
N GLU A 65 -7.17 -4.87 -11.47
CA GLU A 65 -7.73 -3.56 -11.77
C GLU A 65 -9.24 -3.59 -11.80
N PRO A 66 -9.91 -2.64 -11.20
CA PRO A 66 -9.44 -1.54 -10.35
C PRO A 66 -9.62 -1.83 -8.85
N GLU A 67 -9.69 -3.08 -8.44
CA GLU A 67 -10.15 -3.50 -7.12
C GLU A 67 -9.05 -3.76 -6.09
N LEU A 68 -7.86 -4.18 -6.54
CA LEU A 68 -6.87 -4.72 -5.62
C LEU A 68 -5.45 -4.44 -6.08
N VAL A 69 -4.62 -4.03 -5.13
CA VAL A 69 -3.18 -3.94 -5.33
C VAL A 69 -2.52 -4.75 -4.21
N VAL A 70 -1.67 -5.69 -4.57
CA VAL A 70 -0.96 -6.53 -3.60
C VAL A 70 0.52 -6.18 -3.63
N LEU A 71 1.06 -5.81 -2.47
CA LEU A 71 2.48 -5.58 -2.30
C LEU A 71 3.03 -6.65 -1.38
N GLY A 72 4.28 -7.02 -1.60
CA GLY A 72 4.92 -8.03 -0.76
C GLY A 72 6.33 -7.63 -0.42
N SER A 73 6.81 -8.16 0.69
CA SER A 73 8.18 -7.98 1.12
C SER A 73 9.12 -8.73 0.17
N THR A 74 10.23 -8.09 -0.18
CA THR A 74 11.26 -8.73 -0.99
C THR A 74 12.39 -9.25 -0.11
N SER A 75 12.28 -9.09 1.21
CA SER A 75 13.30 -9.54 2.16
C SER A 75 13.01 -10.95 2.64
N ASP A 76 14.03 -11.79 2.69
CA ASP A 76 13.92 -13.15 3.22
C ASP A 76 13.66 -13.17 4.73
N LYS A 77 13.93 -12.05 5.40
CA LYS A 77 13.77 -11.95 6.85
C LYS A 77 12.35 -11.62 7.26
N PHE A 78 11.59 -11.02 6.36
CA PHE A 78 10.22 -10.60 6.64
C PHE A 78 9.34 -11.09 5.50
N ASP A 79 8.45 -12.00 5.81
CA ASP A 79 7.51 -12.52 4.82
C ASP A 79 6.13 -11.99 5.14
N PHE A 80 5.78 -10.86 4.51
CA PHE A 80 4.45 -10.30 4.70
C PHE A 80 3.93 -9.70 3.40
N LYS A 81 2.63 -9.55 3.36
CA LYS A 81 1.95 -8.95 2.22
C LYS A 81 1.03 -7.83 2.69
N LEU A 82 0.94 -6.81 1.89
CA LEU A 82 0.02 -5.70 2.11
C LEU A 82 -0.96 -5.70 0.94
N LYS A 83 -2.23 -5.83 1.24
CA LYS A 83 -3.28 -5.79 0.22
C LYS A 83 -4.09 -4.52 0.37
N ALA A 84 -4.22 -3.78 -0.70
CA ALA A 84 -5.06 -2.58 -0.73
C ALA A 84 -6.33 -2.92 -1.50
N HIS A 85 -7.44 -3.00 -0.77
CA HIS A 85 -8.75 -3.28 -1.36
C HIS A 85 -9.44 -1.96 -1.66
N ILE A 86 -9.89 -1.79 -2.89
CA ILE A 86 -10.51 -0.54 -3.34
C ILE A 86 -11.94 -0.84 -3.78
N GLU A 87 -12.90 -0.20 -3.14
CA GLU A 87 -14.31 -0.41 -3.43
C GLU A 87 -14.95 0.89 -3.93
N ALA A 88 -15.71 0.82 -4.98
CA ALA A 88 -16.40 1.99 -5.50
C ALA A 88 -17.62 2.31 -4.64
N LEU A 89 -17.69 3.55 -4.14
CA LEU A 89 -18.85 4.03 -3.43
C LEU A 89 -19.81 4.73 -4.39
N ASN A 90 -19.24 5.48 -5.33
CA ASN A 90 -19.97 6.13 -6.42
C ASN A 90 -18.96 6.50 -7.51
N GLU A 91 -19.38 7.27 -8.50
CA GLU A 91 -18.50 7.63 -9.62
C GLU A 91 -17.28 8.46 -9.24
N ASN A 92 -17.37 9.16 -8.10
CA ASN A 92 -16.32 10.09 -7.68
C ASN A 92 -15.70 9.77 -6.33
N GLN A 93 -16.12 8.67 -5.71
CA GLN A 93 -15.61 8.29 -4.38
C GLN A 93 -15.37 6.81 -4.31
N SER A 94 -14.37 6.46 -3.53
CA SER A 94 -14.02 5.07 -3.29
C SER A 94 -13.65 4.87 -1.83
N GLU A 95 -13.64 3.62 -1.41
CA GLU A 95 -13.27 3.25 -0.06
C GLU A 95 -12.06 2.32 -0.14
N VAL A 96 -11.04 2.60 0.64
CA VAL A 96 -9.80 1.82 0.64
C VAL A 96 -9.63 1.15 2.00
N LYS A 97 -9.34 -0.13 1.96
CA LYS A 97 -9.06 -0.92 3.14
C LYS A 97 -7.71 -1.60 2.94
N MET A 98 -6.83 -1.45 3.91
CA MET A 98 -5.53 -2.11 3.89
C MET A 98 -5.58 -3.34 4.75
N GLU A 99 -4.96 -4.42 4.28
CA GLU A 99 -4.87 -5.67 5.00
C GLU A 99 -3.42 -6.12 5.04
N PHE A 100 -2.89 -6.33 6.23
CA PHE A 100 -1.55 -6.86 6.41
C PHE A 100 -1.64 -8.34 6.76
N ASN A 101 -0.92 -9.15 6.02
CA ASN A 101 -0.79 -10.59 6.29
C ASN A 101 0.71 -10.87 6.49
N GLY A 102 1.08 -11.29 7.69
CA GLY A 102 2.48 -11.54 8.00
C GLY A 102 2.64 -12.64 9.03
N GLU A 103 3.87 -13.08 9.19
CA GLU A 103 4.22 -14.08 10.18
C GLU A 103 5.12 -13.49 11.26
#